data_9c14e0dbea18abd519a3aaf7afc73cea
#
_entry.id   9c14e0dbea18abd519a3aaf7afc73cea
#
_cell.length_a   1.000
_cell.length_b   1.000
_cell.length_c   1.000
_cell.angle_alpha   90.00
_cell.angle_beta   90.00
_cell.angle_gamma   90.00
#
_symmetry.space_group_name_H-M   'P 1'
#
loop_
_entity.id
_entity.type
_entity.pdbx_description
1 polymer ?
#
loop_
_entity_poly.entity_id
_entity_poly.type
_entity_poly.pdbx_seq_one_letter_code
_entity_poly.pdbx_strand_id
1 'polypeptide(L)'
;MPKRTFSKEEKEQLKITMLEAGFPLIKEYGMTHTTVSKITEAAGIAKGTFYHFWKDKEHYMADLIMYHRSKMIPKLVDEAVMSGKKKLGRKEAAAYFHAVVDPEISIYPHMTLEDEAKIVNNTDAFVPDTEKESAITGGLLNYLENVRENPDLLLIANMTKILVITAESRQELHEAVYQKTIDTLIESILNLIFEQEE
;
A
#
# COMPACT_ATOMS: atom_id res chain seq x y z
N MET A 1 22.79 -32.75 -10.05
CA MET A 1 21.34 -32.72 -10.19
C MET A 1 20.96 -31.65 -11.21
N PRO A 2 20.08 -31.91 -12.18
CA PRO A 2 19.68 -30.89 -13.14
C PRO A 2 19.00 -29.73 -12.39
N LYS A 3 19.34 -28.47 -12.70
CA LYS A 3 18.66 -27.29 -12.20
C LYS A 3 17.19 -27.39 -12.66
N ARG A 4 16.24 -27.47 -11.75
CA ARG A 4 14.81 -27.40 -12.07
C ARG A 4 14.54 -26.03 -12.68
N THR A 5 14.15 -25.99 -13.94
CA THR A 5 13.74 -24.78 -14.63
C THR A 5 12.25 -24.58 -14.37
N PHE A 6 11.88 -23.52 -13.69
CA PHE A 6 10.48 -23.17 -13.42
C PHE A 6 9.83 -22.61 -14.69
N SER A 7 8.56 -22.96 -14.95
CA SER A 7 7.74 -22.31 -15.98
C SER A 7 7.50 -20.83 -15.62
N LYS A 8 6.91 -20.07 -16.56
CA LYS A 8 6.55 -18.67 -16.29
C LYS A 8 5.49 -18.58 -15.19
N GLU A 9 4.50 -19.45 -15.23
CA GLU A 9 3.41 -19.54 -14.27
C GLU A 9 3.92 -19.96 -12.88
N GLU A 10 4.83 -20.96 -12.81
CA GLU A 10 5.46 -21.37 -11.56
C GLU A 10 6.28 -20.24 -10.94
N LYS A 11 7.00 -19.46 -11.74
CA LYS A 11 7.76 -18.30 -11.26
C LYS A 11 6.84 -17.24 -10.67
N GLU A 12 5.75 -16.89 -11.37
CA GLU A 12 4.79 -15.90 -10.89
C GLU A 12 4.15 -16.36 -9.57
N GLN A 13 3.75 -17.62 -9.48
CA GLN A 13 3.19 -18.18 -8.25
C GLN A 13 4.19 -18.15 -7.08
N LEU A 14 5.46 -18.48 -7.32
CA LEU A 14 6.51 -18.39 -6.30
C LEU A 14 6.74 -16.95 -5.83
N LYS A 15 6.70 -15.99 -6.76
CA LYS A 15 6.81 -14.56 -6.44
C LYS A 15 5.65 -14.14 -5.53
N ILE A 16 4.41 -14.46 -5.92
CA ILE A 16 3.19 -14.16 -5.16
C ILE A 16 3.27 -14.79 -3.76
N THR A 17 3.63 -16.06 -3.67
CA THR A 17 3.74 -16.76 -2.37
C THR A 17 4.70 -16.06 -1.42
N MET A 18 5.85 -15.58 -1.91
CA MET A 18 6.78 -14.80 -1.09
C MET A 18 6.22 -13.43 -0.69
N LEU A 19 5.50 -12.75 -1.59
CA LEU A 19 4.85 -11.46 -1.28
C LEU A 19 3.73 -11.63 -0.25
N GLU A 20 2.93 -12.69 -0.35
CA GLU A 20 1.88 -12.99 0.64
C GLU A 20 2.44 -13.35 2.02
N ALA A 21 3.61 -13.98 2.09
CA ALA A 21 4.30 -14.26 3.35
C ALA A 21 4.86 -12.99 4.02
N GLY A 22 5.06 -11.91 3.28
CA GLY A 22 5.77 -10.72 3.76
C GLY A 22 5.00 -9.88 4.77
N PHE A 23 3.74 -9.60 4.51
CA PHE A 23 2.96 -8.70 5.39
C PHE A 23 2.80 -9.25 6.82
N PRO A 24 2.46 -10.53 7.05
CA PRO A 24 2.44 -11.09 8.40
C PRO A 24 3.78 -10.96 9.15
N LEU A 25 4.90 -11.13 8.43
CA LEU A 25 6.23 -10.97 9.02
C LEU A 25 6.53 -9.52 9.39
N ILE A 26 6.11 -8.56 8.56
CA ILE A 26 6.28 -7.14 8.86
C ILE A 26 5.42 -6.73 10.05
N LYS A 27 4.20 -7.22 10.17
CA LYS A 27 3.35 -7.02 11.36
C LYS A 27 4.02 -7.53 12.64
N GLU A 28 4.66 -8.67 12.57
CA GLU A 28 5.26 -9.32 13.75
C GLU A 28 6.62 -8.71 14.12
N TYR A 29 7.47 -8.44 13.13
CA TYR A 29 8.88 -8.07 13.37
C TYR A 29 9.24 -6.64 12.97
N GLY A 30 8.36 -5.92 12.30
CA GLY A 30 8.69 -4.68 11.60
C GLY A 30 9.52 -4.93 10.33
N MET A 31 9.62 -3.91 9.49
CA MET A 31 10.35 -4.03 8.22
C MET A 31 11.85 -4.29 8.43
N THR A 32 12.48 -3.57 9.36
CA THR A 32 13.93 -3.72 9.67
C THR A 32 14.30 -5.16 10.02
N HIS A 33 13.52 -5.84 10.86
CA HIS A 33 13.81 -7.18 11.38
C HIS A 33 13.22 -8.32 10.52
N THR A 34 12.47 -8.00 9.48
CA THR A 34 12.04 -8.96 8.47
C THR A 34 13.20 -9.24 7.52
N THR A 35 13.77 -10.44 7.60
CA THR A 35 14.95 -10.86 6.82
C THR A 35 14.56 -11.72 5.63
N VAL A 36 15.42 -11.79 4.61
CA VAL A 36 15.24 -12.72 3.47
C VAL A 36 15.09 -14.18 3.94
N SER A 37 15.78 -14.57 4.99
CA SER A 37 15.65 -15.92 5.56
C SER A 37 14.27 -16.18 6.13
N LYS A 38 13.71 -15.23 6.91
CA LYS A 38 12.34 -15.34 7.44
C LYS A 38 11.30 -15.41 6.32
N ILE A 39 11.45 -14.56 5.27
CA ILE A 39 10.53 -14.54 4.12
C ILE A 39 10.54 -15.89 3.40
N THR A 40 11.72 -16.42 3.10
CA THR A 40 11.84 -17.69 2.36
C THR A 40 11.42 -18.89 3.20
N GLU A 41 11.66 -18.88 4.51
CA GLU A 41 11.19 -19.89 5.45
C GLU A 41 9.67 -19.89 5.55
N ALA A 42 9.04 -18.74 5.75
CA ALA A 42 7.58 -18.60 5.82
C ALA A 42 6.90 -19.00 4.49
N ALA A 43 7.53 -18.70 3.34
CA ALA A 43 7.03 -19.11 2.03
C ALA A 43 7.32 -20.58 1.68
N GLY A 44 8.12 -21.31 2.47
CA GLY A 44 8.53 -22.67 2.15
C GLY A 44 9.47 -22.78 0.92
N ILE A 45 10.24 -21.73 0.63
CA ILE A 45 11.04 -21.57 -0.58
C ILE A 45 12.53 -21.46 -0.24
N ALA A 46 13.39 -22.08 -1.06
CA ALA A 46 14.83 -21.98 -0.84
C ALA A 46 15.35 -20.54 -1.02
N LYS A 47 16.25 -20.09 -0.14
CA LYS A 47 16.81 -18.72 -0.16
C LYS A 47 17.42 -18.33 -1.51
N GLY A 48 18.03 -19.26 -2.25
CA GLY A 48 18.54 -18.99 -3.60
C GLY A 48 17.46 -18.63 -4.60
N THR A 49 16.22 -19.07 -4.40
CA THR A 49 15.07 -18.74 -5.27
C THR A 49 14.65 -17.28 -5.10
N PHE A 50 14.76 -16.71 -3.91
CA PHE A 50 14.49 -15.28 -3.67
C PHE A 50 15.32 -14.38 -4.60
N TYR A 51 16.62 -14.64 -4.71
CA TYR A 51 17.55 -13.86 -5.53
C TYR A 51 17.37 -14.02 -7.06
N HIS A 52 16.45 -14.90 -7.49
CA HIS A 52 15.99 -14.91 -8.89
C HIS A 52 14.94 -13.83 -9.19
N PHE A 53 14.28 -13.28 -8.15
CA PHE A 53 13.22 -12.28 -8.28
C PHE A 53 13.68 -10.90 -7.85
N TRP A 54 14.46 -10.82 -6.77
CA TRP A 54 14.90 -9.54 -6.18
C TRP A 54 16.39 -9.55 -5.89
N LYS A 55 17.02 -8.45 -6.22
CA LYS A 55 18.46 -8.24 -5.99
C LYS A 55 18.79 -8.28 -4.49
N ASP A 56 17.95 -7.65 -3.68
CA ASP A 56 18.08 -7.49 -2.24
C ASP A 56 16.71 -7.36 -1.55
N LYS A 57 16.74 -7.13 -0.25
CA LYS A 57 15.54 -6.98 0.57
C LYS A 57 14.75 -5.72 0.20
N GLU A 58 15.41 -4.63 -0.12
CA GLU A 58 14.80 -3.34 -0.45
C GLU A 58 13.95 -3.43 -1.72
N HIS A 59 14.43 -4.11 -2.76
CA HIS A 59 13.63 -4.38 -3.96
C HIS A 59 12.42 -5.28 -3.70
N TYR A 60 12.58 -6.27 -2.81
CA TYR A 60 11.44 -7.08 -2.38
C TYR A 60 10.41 -6.25 -1.61
N MET A 61 10.85 -5.38 -0.68
CA MET A 61 9.96 -4.51 0.09
C MET A 61 9.20 -3.53 -0.80
N ALA A 62 9.86 -2.96 -1.81
CA ALA A 62 9.19 -2.11 -2.80
C ALA A 62 8.07 -2.87 -3.53
N ASP A 63 8.36 -4.07 -4.03
CA ASP A 63 7.35 -4.92 -4.68
C ASP A 63 6.24 -5.36 -3.71
N LEU A 64 6.56 -5.65 -2.46
CA LEU A 64 5.59 -6.03 -1.43
C LEU A 64 4.60 -4.89 -1.14
N ILE A 65 5.09 -3.66 -1.00
CA ILE A 65 4.24 -2.49 -0.79
C ILE A 65 3.31 -2.29 -2.00
N MET A 66 3.84 -2.37 -3.21
CA MET A 66 3.04 -2.25 -4.44
C MET A 66 2.01 -3.38 -4.57
N TYR A 67 2.39 -4.62 -4.26
CA TYR A 67 1.49 -5.77 -4.23
C TYR A 67 0.36 -5.56 -3.22
N HIS A 68 0.70 -5.14 -2.00
CA HIS A 68 -0.26 -4.88 -0.94
C HIS A 68 -1.26 -3.79 -1.36
N ARG A 69 -0.78 -2.66 -1.88
CA ARG A 69 -1.63 -1.59 -2.43
C ARG A 69 -2.58 -2.09 -3.52
N SER A 70 -2.08 -2.92 -4.43
CA SER A 70 -2.88 -3.46 -5.53
C SER A 70 -4.05 -4.35 -5.07
N LYS A 71 -4.00 -4.88 -3.84
CA LYS A 71 -5.06 -5.71 -3.25
C LYS A 71 -6.10 -4.92 -2.47
N MET A 72 -5.76 -3.72 -2.00
CA MET A 72 -6.66 -2.94 -1.13
C MET A 72 -7.90 -2.45 -1.90
N ILE A 73 -7.70 -1.84 -3.08
CA ILE A 73 -8.80 -1.28 -3.89
C ILE A 73 -9.75 -2.37 -4.39
N PRO A 74 -9.29 -3.46 -5.04
CA PRO A 74 -10.17 -4.53 -5.47
C PRO A 74 -11.02 -5.10 -4.34
N LYS A 75 -10.45 -5.30 -3.15
CA LYS A 75 -11.20 -5.80 -2.00
C LYS A 75 -12.38 -4.91 -1.64
N LEU A 76 -12.19 -3.59 -1.59
CA LEU A 76 -13.26 -2.64 -1.30
C LEU A 76 -14.31 -2.56 -2.42
N VAL A 77 -13.87 -2.63 -3.68
CA VAL A 77 -14.76 -2.68 -4.84
C VAL A 77 -15.61 -3.96 -4.80
N ASP A 78 -15.01 -5.11 -4.54
CA ASP A 78 -15.72 -6.39 -4.43
C ASP A 78 -16.76 -6.37 -3.30
N GLU A 79 -16.42 -5.84 -2.13
CA GLU A 79 -17.35 -5.67 -0.99
C GLU A 79 -18.53 -4.76 -1.36
N ALA A 80 -18.28 -3.67 -2.09
CA ALA A 80 -19.33 -2.76 -2.55
C ALA A 80 -20.22 -3.41 -3.63
N VAL A 81 -19.64 -4.13 -4.58
CA VAL A 81 -20.37 -4.87 -5.62
C VAL A 81 -21.24 -5.95 -5.00
N MET A 82 -20.75 -6.70 -4.01
CA MET A 82 -21.53 -7.69 -3.26
C MET A 82 -22.71 -7.04 -2.54
N SER A 83 -22.58 -5.78 -2.12
CA SER A 83 -23.68 -4.99 -1.54
C SER A 83 -24.61 -4.32 -2.57
N GLY A 84 -24.43 -4.61 -3.88
CA GLY A 84 -25.26 -4.12 -4.98
C GLY A 84 -24.88 -2.73 -5.50
N LYS A 85 -23.75 -2.16 -5.09
CA LYS A 85 -23.27 -0.86 -5.57
C LYS A 85 -22.47 -1.01 -6.87
N LYS A 86 -22.69 -0.08 -7.81
CA LYS A 86 -21.92 0.00 -9.07
C LYS A 86 -20.67 0.87 -8.96
N LYS A 87 -20.68 1.83 -8.06
CA LYS A 87 -19.59 2.75 -7.74
C LYS A 87 -19.53 2.99 -6.24
N LEU A 88 -18.39 3.46 -5.79
CA LEU A 88 -18.12 3.78 -4.39
C LEU A 88 -18.43 5.26 -4.13
N GLY A 89 -19.12 5.54 -3.05
CA GLY A 89 -19.37 6.91 -2.59
C GLY A 89 -18.33 7.40 -1.58
N ARG A 90 -18.59 8.59 -1.03
CA ARG A 90 -17.75 9.23 -0.01
C ARG A 90 -17.49 8.34 1.21
N LYS A 91 -18.49 7.57 1.64
CA LYS A 91 -18.37 6.65 2.79
C LYS A 91 -17.37 5.52 2.54
N GLU A 92 -17.43 4.91 1.37
CA GLU A 92 -16.50 3.83 1.00
C GLU A 92 -15.08 4.38 0.74
N ALA A 93 -14.97 5.59 0.17
CA ALA A 93 -13.69 6.27 0.05
C ALA A 93 -13.08 6.58 1.44
N ALA A 94 -13.88 7.04 2.42
CA ALA A 94 -13.44 7.21 3.80
C ALA A 94 -12.93 5.89 4.39
N ALA A 95 -13.68 4.80 4.22
CA ALA A 95 -13.27 3.47 4.69
C ALA A 95 -11.94 3.01 4.06
N TYR A 96 -11.71 3.31 2.78
CA TYR A 96 -10.43 3.04 2.12
C TYR A 96 -9.27 3.80 2.79
N PHE A 97 -9.41 5.10 3.04
CA PHE A 97 -8.35 5.88 3.67
C PHE A 97 -8.10 5.47 5.12
N HIS A 98 -9.14 5.08 5.87
CA HIS A 98 -8.97 4.46 7.19
C HIS A 98 -8.21 3.13 7.09
N ALA A 99 -8.54 2.27 6.12
CA ALA A 99 -7.82 1.00 5.91
C ALA A 99 -6.34 1.21 5.54
N VAL A 100 -6.00 2.29 4.83
CA VAL A 100 -4.60 2.64 4.50
C VAL A 100 -3.76 2.87 5.76
N VAL A 101 -4.34 3.34 6.85
CA VAL A 101 -3.63 3.62 8.11
C VAL A 101 -3.97 2.64 9.24
N ASP A 102 -4.78 1.63 8.99
CA ASP A 102 -5.11 0.58 9.95
C ASP A 102 -3.97 -0.45 10.04
N PRO A 103 -3.33 -0.65 11.21
CA PRO A 103 -2.23 -1.60 11.37
C PRO A 103 -2.63 -3.07 11.15
N GLU A 104 -3.92 -3.41 11.24
CA GLU A 104 -4.39 -4.76 10.96
C GLU A 104 -4.51 -5.04 9.46
N ILE A 105 -4.69 -4.00 8.65
CA ILE A 105 -4.99 -4.09 7.21
C ILE A 105 -3.80 -3.64 6.38
N SER A 106 -3.08 -2.60 6.81
CA SER A 106 -2.07 -1.89 6.03
C SER A 106 -0.66 -2.15 6.50
N ILE A 107 0.28 -2.15 5.55
CA ILE A 107 1.71 -2.27 5.79
C ILE A 107 2.32 -0.97 6.35
N TYR A 108 1.75 0.19 6.02
CA TYR A 108 2.34 1.50 6.32
C TYR A 108 2.55 1.77 7.83
N PRO A 109 1.62 1.47 8.74
CA PRO A 109 1.86 1.66 10.18
C PRO A 109 2.99 0.81 10.78
N HIS A 110 3.50 -0.17 10.02
CA HIS A 110 4.62 -1.03 10.42
C HIS A 110 5.96 -0.63 9.78
N MET A 111 5.96 0.49 9.05
CA MET A 111 7.15 1.09 8.45
C MET A 111 7.58 2.32 9.26
N THR A 112 8.84 2.67 9.11
CA THR A 112 9.40 3.93 9.60
C THR A 112 9.86 4.78 8.43
N LEU A 113 10.02 6.09 8.63
CA LEU A 113 10.63 6.99 7.63
C LEU A 113 12.03 6.52 7.22
N GLU A 114 12.79 5.88 8.13
CA GLU A 114 14.08 5.29 7.81
C GLU A 114 13.96 4.08 6.89
N ASP A 115 12.94 3.24 7.08
CA ASP A 115 12.66 2.11 6.19
C ASP A 115 12.27 2.59 4.79
N GLU A 116 11.40 3.61 4.68
CA GLU A 116 11.04 4.23 3.41
C GLU A 116 12.29 4.82 2.71
N ALA A 117 13.11 5.57 3.44
CA ALA A 117 14.34 6.16 2.91
C ALA A 117 15.31 5.08 2.36
N LYS A 118 15.44 3.93 3.04
CA LYS A 118 16.26 2.81 2.55
C LYS A 118 15.74 2.25 1.23
N ILE A 119 14.42 2.10 1.09
CA ILE A 119 13.80 1.61 -0.15
C ILE A 119 14.05 2.63 -1.28
N VAL A 120 13.74 3.92 -1.06
CA VAL A 120 13.92 4.99 -2.06
C VAL A 120 15.38 5.08 -2.52
N ASN A 121 16.34 5.02 -1.58
CA ASN A 121 17.77 5.15 -1.91
C ASN A 121 18.36 3.92 -2.65
N ASN A 122 17.75 2.75 -2.53
CA ASN A 122 18.26 1.51 -3.13
C ASN A 122 17.45 1.05 -4.34
N THR A 123 16.29 1.67 -4.59
CA THR A 123 15.39 1.31 -5.69
C THR A 123 14.91 2.58 -6.41
N ASP A 124 14.36 2.43 -7.60
CA ASP A 124 13.64 3.52 -8.30
C ASP A 124 12.16 3.61 -7.86
N ALA A 125 11.79 2.86 -6.82
CA ALA A 125 10.43 2.88 -6.28
C ALA A 125 10.19 4.18 -5.47
N PHE A 126 8.96 4.69 -5.54
CA PHE A 126 8.50 5.86 -4.79
C PHE A 126 9.20 7.19 -5.12
N VAL A 127 10.00 7.23 -6.19
CA VAL A 127 10.48 8.51 -6.73
C VAL A 127 9.26 9.28 -7.25
N PRO A 128 9.07 10.54 -6.82
CA PRO A 128 7.94 11.36 -7.27
C PRO A 128 7.94 11.48 -8.81
N ASP A 129 6.86 11.05 -9.43
CA ASP A 129 6.62 11.09 -10.88
C ASP A 129 5.21 11.63 -11.11
N THR A 130 5.13 12.86 -11.61
CA THR A 130 3.88 13.59 -11.79
C THR A 130 2.88 12.84 -12.68
N GLU A 131 3.34 12.24 -13.79
CA GLU A 131 2.45 11.52 -14.71
C GLU A 131 1.95 10.22 -14.06
N LYS A 132 2.85 9.47 -13.45
CA LYS A 132 2.53 8.21 -12.77
C LYS A 132 1.59 8.42 -11.58
N GLU A 133 1.85 9.43 -10.75
CA GLU A 133 1.01 9.74 -9.59
C GLU A 133 -0.38 10.22 -10.00
N SER A 134 -0.47 11.07 -11.03
CA SER A 134 -1.75 11.50 -11.60
C SER A 134 -2.53 10.31 -12.18
N ALA A 135 -1.86 9.41 -12.89
CA ALA A 135 -2.49 8.22 -13.45
C ALA A 135 -3.03 7.26 -12.36
N ILE A 136 -2.24 7.04 -11.29
CA ILE A 136 -2.66 6.20 -10.15
C ILE A 136 -3.85 6.82 -9.43
N THR A 137 -3.77 8.12 -9.10
CA THR A 137 -4.84 8.83 -8.38
C THR A 137 -6.10 8.90 -9.24
N GLY A 138 -5.99 9.27 -10.51
CA GLY A 138 -7.12 9.30 -11.44
C GLY A 138 -7.74 7.92 -11.66
N GLY A 139 -6.91 6.86 -11.72
CA GLY A 139 -7.38 5.48 -11.77
C GLY A 139 -8.23 5.10 -10.56
N LEU A 140 -7.84 5.53 -9.35
CA LEU A 140 -8.63 5.33 -8.13
C LEU A 140 -9.98 6.07 -8.22
N LEU A 141 -9.98 7.33 -8.66
CA LEU A 141 -11.21 8.13 -8.75
C LEU A 141 -12.23 7.55 -9.76
N ASN A 142 -11.80 6.76 -10.74
CA ASN A 142 -12.70 6.08 -11.69
C ASN A 142 -13.67 5.09 -11.00
N TYR A 143 -13.34 4.60 -9.82
CA TYR A 143 -14.24 3.73 -9.03
C TYR A 143 -15.26 4.50 -8.21
N LEU A 144 -15.13 5.85 -8.13
CA LEU A 144 -15.96 6.70 -7.29
C LEU A 144 -17.11 7.34 -8.07
N GLU A 145 -18.22 7.62 -7.39
CA GLU A 145 -19.33 8.45 -7.87
C GLU A 145 -19.30 9.85 -7.22
N ASN A 146 -19.95 10.83 -7.84
CA ASN A 146 -20.05 12.20 -7.32
C ASN A 146 -18.69 12.88 -7.08
N VAL A 147 -17.70 12.52 -7.88
CA VAL A 147 -16.37 13.15 -7.86
C VAL A 147 -16.48 14.55 -8.49
N ARG A 148 -15.77 15.52 -7.94
CA ARG A 148 -15.64 16.87 -8.50
C ARG A 148 -15.27 16.84 -9.97
N GLU A 149 -15.73 17.82 -10.73
CA GLU A 149 -15.53 17.89 -12.18
C GLU A 149 -14.04 17.94 -12.57
N ASN A 150 -13.21 18.66 -11.82
CA ASN A 150 -11.75 18.78 -12.05
C ASN A 150 -10.96 18.63 -10.74
N PRO A 151 -10.82 17.41 -10.21
CA PRO A 151 -10.10 17.18 -8.96
C PRO A 151 -8.59 17.41 -9.16
N ASP A 152 -7.94 18.08 -8.21
CA ASP A 152 -6.49 18.23 -8.21
C ASP A 152 -5.82 16.90 -7.80
N LEU A 153 -5.49 16.07 -8.80
CA LEU A 153 -4.95 14.72 -8.60
C LEU A 153 -3.63 14.72 -7.84
N LEU A 154 -2.77 15.71 -8.06
CA LEU A 154 -1.48 15.80 -7.38
C LEU A 154 -1.63 16.24 -5.93
N LEU A 155 -2.55 17.17 -5.66
CA LEU A 155 -2.86 17.55 -4.29
C LEU A 155 -3.45 16.39 -3.50
N ILE A 156 -4.37 15.61 -4.10
CA ILE A 156 -4.94 14.41 -3.51
C ILE A 156 -3.83 13.36 -3.24
N ALA A 157 -2.92 13.15 -4.19
CA ALA A 157 -1.78 12.25 -4.02
C ALA A 157 -0.88 12.69 -2.86
N ASN A 158 -0.52 13.96 -2.78
CA ASN A 158 0.29 14.52 -1.70
C ASN A 158 -0.40 14.40 -0.34
N MET A 159 -1.69 14.73 -0.25
CA MET A 159 -2.45 14.59 1.00
C MET A 159 -2.58 13.13 1.44
N THR A 160 -2.72 12.19 0.50
CA THR A 160 -2.69 10.76 0.79
C THR A 160 -1.31 10.33 1.31
N LYS A 161 -0.23 10.86 0.74
CA LYS A 161 1.13 10.60 1.23
C LYS A 161 1.34 11.17 2.65
N ILE A 162 0.83 12.36 2.94
CA ILE A 162 0.86 12.96 4.30
C ILE A 162 0.12 12.05 5.29
N LEU A 163 -1.04 11.50 4.92
CA LEU A 163 -1.78 10.56 5.75
C LEU A 163 -0.95 9.32 6.07
N VAL A 164 -0.26 8.75 5.08
CA VAL A 164 0.65 7.59 5.27
C VAL A 164 1.80 7.94 6.19
N ILE A 165 2.51 9.06 5.94
CA ILE A 165 3.62 9.54 6.79
C ILE A 165 3.16 9.75 8.24
N THR A 166 1.94 10.26 8.43
CA THR A 166 1.33 10.44 9.76
C THR A 166 1.17 9.10 10.47
N ALA A 167 0.80 8.03 9.75
CA ALA A 167 0.68 6.69 10.33
C ALA A 167 2.05 6.07 10.66
N GLU A 168 3.05 6.24 9.79
CA GLU A 168 4.43 5.79 9.99
C GLU A 168 5.11 6.49 11.19
N SER A 169 4.76 7.75 11.42
CA SER A 169 5.32 8.59 12.50
C SER A 169 4.43 8.64 13.75
N ARG A 170 3.50 7.71 13.95
CA ARG A 170 2.55 7.72 15.07
C ARG A 170 3.22 7.95 16.44
N GLN A 171 4.38 7.32 16.65
CA GLN A 171 5.13 7.43 17.90
C GLN A 171 5.65 8.84 18.21
N GLU A 172 5.71 9.73 17.20
CA GLU A 172 6.15 11.12 17.33
C GLU A 172 4.99 12.08 17.57
N LEU A 173 3.75 11.57 17.53
CA LEU A 173 2.53 12.35 17.65
C LEU A 173 1.88 12.20 19.03
N HIS A 174 1.06 13.17 19.40
CA HIS A 174 0.27 13.10 20.64
C HIS A 174 -0.83 12.05 20.52
N GLU A 175 -0.69 10.92 21.17
CA GLU A 175 -1.62 9.79 21.13
C GLU A 175 -3.06 10.19 21.45
N ALA A 176 -3.27 11.10 22.41
CA ALA A 176 -4.60 11.55 22.84
C ALA A 176 -5.45 12.18 21.70
N VAL A 177 -4.81 12.66 20.64
CA VAL A 177 -5.48 13.30 19.49
C VAL A 177 -5.13 12.63 18.16
N TYR A 178 -4.42 11.52 18.19
CA TYR A 178 -3.96 10.81 16.98
C TYR A 178 -5.13 10.48 16.06
N GLN A 179 -6.19 9.83 16.57
CA GLN A 179 -7.35 9.46 15.77
C GLN A 179 -8.03 10.70 15.15
N LYS A 180 -8.18 11.78 15.92
CA LYS A 180 -8.73 13.04 15.40
C LYS A 180 -7.85 13.64 14.30
N THR A 181 -6.54 13.50 14.39
CA THR A 181 -5.61 13.93 13.32
C THR A 181 -5.84 13.12 12.04
N ILE A 182 -5.93 11.80 12.15
CA ILE A 182 -6.24 10.90 11.01
C ILE A 182 -7.58 11.29 10.38
N ASP A 183 -8.63 11.41 11.17
CA ASP A 183 -9.98 11.76 10.68
C ASP A 183 -9.99 13.12 9.97
N THR A 184 -9.25 14.09 10.50
CA THR A 184 -9.11 15.43 9.90
C THR A 184 -8.40 15.40 8.55
N LEU A 185 -7.33 14.60 8.43
CA LEU A 185 -6.61 14.41 7.16
C LEU A 185 -7.50 13.69 6.13
N ILE A 186 -8.18 12.64 6.54
CA ILE A 186 -9.11 11.90 5.67
C ILE A 186 -10.22 12.82 5.18
N GLU A 187 -10.84 13.59 6.05
CA GLU A 187 -11.90 14.53 5.69
C GLU A 187 -11.39 15.60 4.71
N SER A 188 -10.16 16.09 4.90
CA SER A 188 -9.51 17.01 3.98
C SER A 188 -9.33 16.40 2.59
N ILE A 189 -8.90 15.13 2.50
CA ILE A 189 -8.76 14.39 1.24
C ILE A 189 -10.14 14.21 0.58
N LEU A 190 -11.14 13.81 1.34
CA LEU A 190 -12.50 13.61 0.81
C LEU A 190 -13.10 14.94 0.26
N ASN A 191 -12.81 16.06 0.90
CA ASN A 191 -13.23 17.39 0.42
C ASN A 191 -12.51 17.82 -0.86
N LEU A 192 -11.36 17.26 -1.19
CA LEU A 192 -10.69 17.46 -2.49
C LEU A 192 -11.29 16.58 -3.59
N ILE A 193 -11.85 15.42 -3.22
CA ILE A 193 -12.39 14.43 -4.15
C ILE A 193 -13.86 14.72 -4.46
N PHE A 194 -14.68 14.95 -3.45
CA PHE A 194 -16.14 15.08 -3.57
C PHE A 194 -16.59 16.51 -3.47
N GLU A 195 -17.70 16.84 -4.16
CA GLU A 195 -18.40 18.09 -3.92
C GLU A 195 -18.97 18.12 -2.50
N GLN A 196 -19.08 19.30 -1.91
CA GLN A 196 -19.77 19.45 -0.63
C GLN A 196 -21.27 19.26 -0.88
N GLU A 197 -21.89 18.38 -0.11
CA GLU A 197 -23.35 18.29 -0.07
C GLU A 197 -23.87 19.61 0.54
N GLU A 198 -24.72 20.35 -0.23
CA GLU A 198 -25.40 21.56 0.24
C GLU A 198 -26.38 21.27 1.38
#